data_b7a309e7d69af6e178a08d73e763dcb8
#
_entry.id   b7a309e7d69af6e178a08d73e763dcb8
#
_cell.length_a   1.000
_cell.length_b   1.000
_cell.length_c   1.000
_cell.angle_alpha   90.00
_cell.angle_beta   90.00
_cell.angle_gamma   90.00
#
_symmetry.space_group_name_H-M   'P 1'
#
loop_
_entity.id
_entity.type
_entity.pdbx_description
1 polymer ?
#
loop_
_entity_poly.entity_id
_entity_poly.type
_entity_poly.pdbx_seq_one_letter_code
_entity_poly.pdbx_strand_id
1 'polypeptide(L)'
;GMRVIPLIIAEEKLDAAKAAAGEEPLLELRPWVRKTAAIVATGSEVKKGLIQDTFTPVVRDKLAAYGIETLSVTYPGDGVENVANAVAEARQTGAEVILCTGGMSVDPDDNTPGGIKQSGARIVTYGAPVLPGAMFLLGYYDDGTPVMGLPGCVMYAGATIFDLVLPWVAADVPVTRDWIVSLGEGGLCLGCKPCHWPACPFGK
;
A
#
# COMPACT_ATOMS: atom_id res chain seq x y z
N GLY A 1 -17.35 -21.74 -1.47
CA GLY A 1 -18.23 -22.69 -0.79
C GLY A 1 -17.52 -23.98 -0.42
N MET A 2 -17.82 -24.55 0.72
CA MET A 2 -17.32 -25.87 1.13
C MET A 2 -18.25 -26.97 0.62
N ARG A 3 -17.66 -28.07 0.15
CA ARG A 3 -18.40 -29.26 -0.24
C ARG A 3 -18.06 -30.38 0.74
N VAL A 4 -19.07 -30.93 1.38
CA VAL A 4 -18.90 -32.09 2.27
C VAL A 4 -19.03 -33.38 1.43
N ILE A 5 -18.00 -34.20 1.45
CA ILE A 5 -17.97 -35.54 0.87
C ILE A 5 -17.43 -36.46 1.93
N PRO A 6 -18.16 -37.54 2.31
CA PRO A 6 -19.40 -38.14 1.74
C PRO A 6 -20.67 -37.41 2.12
N LEU A 7 -21.81 -37.77 1.44
CA LEU A 7 -23.13 -37.22 1.72
C LEU A 7 -23.66 -37.64 3.11
N ILE A 8 -23.20 -38.77 3.63
CA ILE A 8 -23.50 -39.29 4.95
C ILE A 8 -22.21 -39.36 5.73
N ILE A 9 -22.18 -38.77 6.91
CA ILE A 9 -21.04 -38.75 7.84
C ILE A 9 -21.54 -39.11 9.24
N ALA A 10 -20.71 -39.79 10.01
CA ALA A 10 -21.02 -40.08 11.43
C ALA A 10 -21.12 -38.74 12.22
N GLU A 11 -22.09 -38.65 13.11
CA GLU A 11 -22.38 -37.46 13.92
C GLU A 11 -21.16 -37.02 14.71
N GLU A 12 -20.41 -37.94 15.32
CA GLU A 12 -19.17 -37.68 16.06
C GLU A 12 -18.11 -36.98 15.20
N LYS A 13 -17.98 -37.35 13.90
CA LYS A 13 -17.05 -36.73 12.97
C LYS A 13 -17.52 -35.34 12.56
N LEU A 14 -18.82 -35.14 12.40
CA LEU A 14 -19.38 -33.84 12.12
C LEU A 14 -19.17 -32.87 13.27
N ASP A 15 -19.40 -33.33 14.50
CA ASP A 15 -19.22 -32.53 15.71
C ASP A 15 -17.72 -32.20 15.95
N ALA A 16 -16.84 -33.14 15.70
CA ALA A 16 -15.41 -32.89 15.73
C ALA A 16 -14.99 -31.82 14.67
N ALA A 17 -15.56 -31.88 13.47
CA ALA A 17 -15.30 -30.89 12.43
C ALA A 17 -15.84 -29.50 12.79
N LYS A 18 -17.06 -29.43 13.40
CA LYS A 18 -17.62 -28.18 13.90
C LYS A 18 -16.76 -27.58 15.02
N ALA A 19 -16.32 -28.41 15.97
CA ALA A 19 -15.43 -27.98 17.05
C ALA A 19 -14.08 -27.47 16.53
N ALA A 20 -13.52 -28.13 15.53
CA ALA A 20 -12.27 -27.69 14.89
C ALA A 20 -12.43 -26.39 14.09
N ALA A 21 -13.60 -26.13 13.51
CA ALA A 21 -13.90 -24.89 12.81
C ALA A 21 -13.95 -23.67 13.75
N GLY A 22 -14.29 -23.88 15.02
CA GLY A 22 -14.49 -22.81 16.00
C GLY A 22 -15.75 -21.99 15.75
N GLU A 23 -15.92 -20.94 16.54
CA GLU A 23 -17.07 -20.03 16.47
C GLU A 23 -16.79 -18.78 15.61
N GLU A 24 -15.51 -18.46 15.38
CA GLU A 24 -15.11 -17.30 14.61
C GLU A 24 -15.27 -17.54 13.09
N PRO A 25 -15.72 -16.53 12.34
CA PRO A 25 -15.88 -16.65 10.91
C PRO A 25 -14.52 -16.83 10.21
N LEU A 26 -14.42 -17.83 9.32
CA LEU A 26 -13.22 -18.07 8.51
C LEU A 26 -12.95 -16.98 7.47
N LEU A 27 -13.98 -16.25 7.06
CA LEU A 27 -13.93 -15.17 6.10
C LEU A 27 -14.72 -13.98 6.64
N GLU A 28 -14.12 -12.80 6.55
CA GLU A 28 -14.74 -11.54 6.95
C GLU A 28 -14.72 -10.56 5.77
N LEU A 29 -15.84 -9.88 5.55
CA LEU A 29 -15.93 -8.77 4.61
C LEU A 29 -15.72 -7.47 5.36
N ARG A 30 -14.62 -6.76 5.02
CA ARG A 30 -14.33 -5.45 5.57
C ARG A 30 -14.58 -4.36 4.53
N PRO A 31 -15.41 -3.36 4.84
CA PRO A 31 -15.62 -2.23 3.92
C PRO A 31 -14.36 -1.36 3.84
N TRP A 32 -14.16 -0.70 2.72
CA TRP A 32 -13.17 0.36 2.60
C TRP A 32 -13.68 1.61 3.30
N VAL A 33 -13.05 1.95 4.42
CA VAL A 33 -13.49 3.03 5.30
C VAL A 33 -12.72 4.32 5.12
N ARG A 34 -11.42 4.25 4.73
CA ARG A 34 -10.63 5.44 4.44
C ARG A 34 -11.07 6.05 3.11
N LYS A 35 -11.31 7.37 3.11
CA LYS A 35 -11.95 8.10 2.00
C LYS A 35 -11.08 9.18 1.40
N THR A 36 -10.02 9.59 2.06
CA THR A 36 -9.21 10.73 1.64
C THR A 36 -7.73 10.44 1.66
N ALA A 37 -7.01 11.01 0.70
CA ALA A 37 -5.56 10.91 0.61
C ALA A 37 -4.92 12.25 0.28
N ALA A 38 -3.65 12.43 0.68
CA ALA A 38 -2.79 13.49 0.21
C ALA A 38 -1.54 12.90 -0.46
N ILE A 39 -1.07 13.54 -1.53
CA ILE A 39 0.10 13.09 -2.29
C ILE A 39 1.20 14.15 -2.16
N VAL A 40 2.39 13.69 -1.78
CA VAL A 40 3.64 14.46 -1.77
C VAL A 40 4.50 13.94 -2.91
N ALA A 41 4.52 14.64 -4.03
CA ALA A 41 5.28 14.26 -5.22
C ALA A 41 6.65 14.97 -5.19
N THR A 42 7.71 14.23 -4.86
CA THR A 42 9.07 14.76 -4.81
C THR A 42 9.73 14.75 -6.19
N GLY A 43 10.63 15.68 -6.41
CA GLY A 43 11.39 15.82 -7.64
C GLY A 43 11.51 17.28 -8.07
N SER A 44 12.73 17.81 -8.06
CA SER A 44 13.00 19.21 -8.45
C SER A 44 12.61 19.52 -9.89
N GLU A 45 12.66 18.54 -10.77
CA GLU A 45 12.31 18.70 -12.19
C GLU A 45 10.82 18.88 -12.39
N VAL A 46 9.99 18.11 -11.65
CA VAL A 46 8.53 18.26 -11.64
C VAL A 46 8.15 19.60 -11.02
N LYS A 47 8.76 19.96 -9.88
CA LYS A 47 8.51 21.24 -9.20
C LYS A 47 8.81 22.45 -10.10
N LYS A 48 9.89 22.38 -10.89
CA LYS A 48 10.30 23.44 -11.82
C LYS A 48 9.49 23.41 -13.13
N GLY A 49 8.59 22.45 -13.31
CA GLY A 49 7.81 22.29 -14.55
C GLY A 49 8.64 21.84 -15.76
N LEU A 50 9.83 21.27 -15.53
CA LEU A 50 10.70 20.77 -16.59
C LEU A 50 10.21 19.45 -17.17
N ILE A 51 9.53 18.64 -16.33
CA ILE A 51 8.87 17.40 -16.73
C ILE A 51 7.43 17.38 -16.19
N GLN A 52 6.55 16.73 -16.93
CA GLN A 52 5.18 16.53 -16.49
C GLN A 52 5.11 15.42 -15.41
N ASP A 53 4.33 15.64 -14.36
CA ASP A 53 4.04 14.61 -13.38
C ASP A 53 3.15 13.53 -14.01
N THR A 54 3.73 12.38 -14.27
CA THR A 54 3.05 11.19 -14.79
C THR A 54 2.74 10.17 -13.68
N PHE A 55 3.26 10.39 -12.46
CA PHE A 55 3.08 9.50 -11.33
C PHE A 55 1.73 9.73 -10.65
N THR A 56 1.43 10.97 -10.31
CA THR A 56 0.21 11.35 -9.59
C THR A 56 -1.07 10.87 -10.27
N PRO A 57 -1.26 10.98 -11.59
CA PRO A 57 -2.46 10.44 -12.25
C PRO A 57 -2.67 8.95 -12.00
N VAL A 58 -1.61 8.14 -12.12
CA VAL A 58 -1.69 6.69 -11.89
C VAL A 58 -2.06 6.38 -10.44
N VAL A 59 -1.47 7.10 -9.48
CA VAL A 59 -1.80 6.92 -8.06
C VAL A 59 -3.23 7.31 -7.76
N ARG A 60 -3.72 8.41 -8.33
CA ARG A 60 -5.12 8.83 -8.20
C ARG A 60 -6.11 7.79 -8.72
N ASP A 61 -5.83 7.20 -9.88
CA ASP A 61 -6.69 6.16 -10.46
C ASP A 61 -6.73 4.92 -9.55
N LYS A 62 -5.60 4.53 -8.97
CA LYS A 62 -5.53 3.41 -8.02
C LYS A 62 -6.31 3.73 -6.72
N LEU A 63 -6.21 4.94 -6.18
CA LEU A 63 -6.97 5.40 -5.02
C LEU A 63 -8.48 5.43 -5.30
N ALA A 64 -8.86 5.96 -6.46
CA ALA A 64 -10.27 6.07 -6.88
C ALA A 64 -10.95 4.71 -6.98
N ALA A 65 -10.24 3.65 -7.35
CA ALA A 65 -10.76 2.28 -7.38
C ALA A 65 -11.24 1.80 -5.98
N TYR A 66 -10.74 2.39 -4.90
CA TYR A 66 -11.15 2.13 -3.51
C TYR A 66 -12.05 3.23 -2.93
N GLY A 67 -12.48 4.19 -3.76
CA GLY A 67 -13.30 5.32 -3.33
C GLY A 67 -12.56 6.31 -2.44
N ILE A 68 -11.23 6.42 -2.62
CA ILE A 68 -10.37 7.35 -1.90
C ILE A 68 -10.13 8.59 -2.78
N GLU A 69 -10.57 9.74 -2.30
CA GLU A 69 -10.39 11.03 -2.98
C GLU A 69 -9.03 11.66 -2.63
N THR A 70 -8.37 12.28 -3.60
CA THR A 70 -7.13 13.03 -3.36
C THR A 70 -7.46 14.48 -3.00
N LEU A 71 -7.25 14.86 -1.73
CA LEU A 71 -7.49 16.22 -1.22
C LEU A 71 -6.45 17.22 -1.70
N SER A 72 -5.18 16.81 -1.75
CA SER A 72 -4.07 17.69 -2.12
C SER A 72 -2.95 16.93 -2.81
N VAL A 73 -2.21 17.66 -3.64
CA VAL A 73 -0.93 17.24 -4.21
C VAL A 73 0.06 18.36 -3.97
N THR A 74 1.18 18.05 -3.34
CA THR A 74 2.25 19.02 -3.06
C THR A 74 3.54 18.57 -3.74
N TYR A 75 4.31 19.55 -4.19
CA TYR A 75 5.60 19.35 -4.87
C TYR A 75 6.71 20.02 -4.05
N PRO A 76 7.25 19.35 -3.01
CA PRO A 76 8.36 19.89 -2.23
C PRO A 76 9.63 20.02 -3.10
N GLY A 77 10.56 20.85 -2.65
CA GLY A 77 11.93 20.80 -3.19
C GLY A 77 12.66 19.56 -2.66
N ASP A 78 13.87 19.36 -3.20
CA ASP A 78 14.75 18.30 -2.72
C ASP A 78 15.19 18.56 -1.27
N GLY A 79 15.58 17.52 -0.58
CA GLY A 79 16.05 17.56 0.80
C GLY A 79 15.06 16.99 1.80
N VAL A 80 15.59 16.30 2.79
CA VAL A 80 14.84 15.59 3.84
C VAL A 80 13.87 16.52 4.57
N GLU A 81 14.31 17.74 4.90
CA GLU A 81 13.49 18.72 5.63
C GLU A 81 12.29 19.20 4.79
N ASN A 82 12.49 19.46 3.50
CA ASN A 82 11.41 19.89 2.62
C ASN A 82 10.36 18.79 2.47
N VAL A 83 10.78 17.54 2.35
CA VAL A 83 9.86 16.38 2.31
C VAL A 83 9.13 16.22 3.63
N ALA A 84 9.84 16.33 4.78
CA ALA A 84 9.21 16.21 6.10
C ALA A 84 8.15 17.29 6.33
N ASN A 85 8.44 18.54 5.93
CA ASN A 85 7.50 19.66 6.04
C ASN A 85 6.27 19.43 5.15
N ALA A 86 6.46 19.00 3.88
CA ALA A 86 5.36 18.70 2.98
C ALA A 86 4.46 17.54 3.48
N VAL A 87 5.06 16.53 4.09
CA VAL A 87 4.31 15.44 4.73
C VAL A 87 3.52 15.95 5.94
N ALA A 88 4.11 16.82 6.75
CA ALA A 88 3.41 17.45 7.87
C ALA A 88 2.24 18.34 7.41
N GLU A 89 2.42 19.12 6.35
CA GLU A 89 1.33 19.88 5.71
C GLU A 89 0.23 18.96 5.16
N ALA A 90 0.61 17.87 4.49
CA ALA A 90 -0.33 16.87 3.99
C ALA A 90 -1.20 16.28 5.12
N ARG A 91 -0.62 16.02 6.29
CA ARG A 91 -1.38 15.58 7.48
C ARG A 91 -2.37 16.64 7.96
N GLN A 92 -2.00 17.92 7.94
CA GLN A 92 -2.88 19.02 8.36
C GLN A 92 -4.12 19.19 7.47
N THR A 93 -4.12 18.62 6.26
CA THR A 93 -5.32 18.61 5.40
C THR A 93 -6.44 17.71 5.92
N GLY A 94 -6.15 16.86 6.92
CA GLY A 94 -7.08 15.84 7.39
C GLY A 94 -7.14 14.61 6.49
N ALA A 95 -6.17 14.43 5.58
CA ALA A 95 -6.09 13.23 4.75
C ALA A 95 -5.84 11.98 5.60
N GLU A 96 -6.63 10.94 5.34
CA GLU A 96 -6.58 9.67 6.06
C GLU A 96 -5.46 8.73 5.56
N VAL A 97 -4.88 9.04 4.40
CA VAL A 97 -3.75 8.31 3.80
C VAL A 97 -2.77 9.32 3.20
N ILE A 98 -1.48 9.15 3.46
CA ILE A 98 -0.44 9.99 2.88
C ILE A 98 0.44 9.15 1.96
N LEU A 99 0.65 9.63 0.74
CA LEU A 99 1.46 8.97 -0.27
C LEU A 99 2.61 9.89 -0.68
N CYS A 100 3.82 9.36 -0.67
CA CYS A 100 5.01 10.04 -1.16
C CYS A 100 5.52 9.35 -2.42
N THR A 101 5.76 10.10 -3.47
CA THR A 101 6.27 9.60 -4.75
C THR A 101 7.56 10.32 -5.12
N GLY A 102 8.45 9.66 -5.86
CA GLY A 102 9.78 10.16 -6.17
C GLY A 102 10.77 10.00 -5.01
N GLY A 103 12.08 10.05 -5.30
CA GLY A 103 13.13 9.90 -4.31
C GLY A 103 13.02 8.65 -3.45
N MET A 104 12.60 7.53 -4.04
CA MET A 104 12.34 6.24 -3.39
C MET A 104 13.17 5.09 -4.00
N SER A 105 14.27 5.40 -4.64
CA SER A 105 15.19 4.41 -5.20
C SER A 105 16.34 4.11 -4.22
N VAL A 106 17.45 3.66 -4.73
CA VAL A 106 18.66 3.33 -3.95
C VAL A 106 19.74 4.42 -4.01
N ASP A 107 19.44 5.54 -4.63
CA ASP A 107 20.40 6.62 -4.78
C ASP A 107 20.62 7.35 -3.44
N PRO A 108 21.87 7.76 -3.13
CA PRO A 108 22.17 8.50 -1.89
C PRO A 108 21.39 9.81 -1.76
N ASP A 109 20.96 10.39 -2.88
CA ASP A 109 20.22 11.65 -2.95
C ASP A 109 18.71 11.47 -2.78
N ASP A 110 18.23 10.24 -2.61
CA ASP A 110 16.83 9.94 -2.37
C ASP A 110 16.41 10.30 -0.94
N ASN A 111 15.79 11.48 -0.82
CA ASN A 111 15.47 12.10 0.46
C ASN A 111 14.11 11.68 1.04
N THR A 112 13.26 11.03 0.26
CA THR A 112 11.87 10.74 0.66
C THR A 112 11.77 9.81 1.87
N PRO A 113 12.53 8.70 1.99
CA PRO A 113 12.50 7.87 3.19
C PRO A 113 12.95 8.62 4.46
N GLY A 114 13.97 9.45 4.32
CA GLY A 114 14.46 10.32 5.40
C GLY A 114 13.40 11.33 5.84
N GLY A 115 12.73 11.98 4.89
CA GLY A 115 11.65 12.95 5.15
C GLY A 115 10.45 12.31 5.84
N ILE A 116 10.01 11.15 5.38
CA ILE A 116 8.92 10.39 6.04
C ILE A 116 9.31 10.05 7.48
N LYS A 117 10.52 9.58 7.72
CA LYS A 117 10.99 9.28 9.08
C LYS A 117 11.06 10.54 9.94
N GLN A 118 11.58 11.64 9.41
CA GLN A 118 11.72 12.92 10.13
C GLN A 118 10.36 13.55 10.43
N SER A 119 9.32 13.28 9.65
CA SER A 119 7.95 13.76 9.92
C SER A 119 7.29 13.12 11.14
N GLY A 120 7.96 12.18 11.81
CA GLY A 120 7.49 11.50 13.02
C GLY A 120 6.75 10.19 12.77
N ALA A 121 6.74 9.67 11.56
CA ALA A 121 6.15 8.37 11.28
C ALA A 121 6.99 7.21 11.87
N ARG A 122 6.32 6.27 12.52
CA ARG A 122 6.91 5.00 12.93
C ARG A 122 6.96 4.06 11.72
N ILE A 123 8.17 3.82 11.23
CA ILE A 123 8.38 2.99 10.03
C ILE A 123 8.12 1.51 10.36
N VAL A 124 7.23 0.89 9.62
CA VAL A 124 6.93 -0.55 9.64
C VAL A 124 7.94 -1.31 8.79
N THR A 125 8.14 -0.83 7.56
CA THR A 125 9.11 -1.41 6.63
C THR A 125 9.66 -0.34 5.69
N TYR A 126 10.91 -0.49 5.32
CA TYR A 126 11.51 0.10 4.13
C TYR A 126 12.17 -1.03 3.35
N GLY A 127 11.55 -1.36 2.23
CA GLY A 127 11.80 -2.56 1.47
C GLY A 127 10.72 -3.63 1.67
N ALA A 128 10.46 -4.40 0.60
CA ALA A 128 9.54 -5.51 0.58
C ALA A 128 10.08 -6.62 -0.34
N PRO A 129 9.89 -7.91 0.01
CA PRO A 129 10.37 -9.03 -0.79
C PRO A 129 9.45 -9.31 -2.00
N VAL A 130 9.02 -8.27 -2.69
CA VAL A 130 8.06 -8.33 -3.79
C VAL A 130 8.56 -7.52 -4.98
N LEU A 131 8.49 -8.07 -6.16
CA LEU A 131 8.80 -7.39 -7.43
C LEU A 131 7.59 -7.46 -8.37
N PRO A 132 7.16 -6.29 -8.92
CA PRO A 132 7.71 -4.93 -8.76
C PRO A 132 7.39 -4.30 -7.40
N GLY A 133 8.32 -3.49 -6.89
CA GLY A 133 8.07 -2.64 -5.73
C GLY A 133 8.98 -2.82 -4.53
N ALA A 134 10.17 -3.43 -4.72
CA ALA A 134 11.10 -3.74 -3.61
C ALA A 134 11.44 -2.57 -2.69
N MET A 135 11.45 -1.33 -3.19
CA MET A 135 11.80 -0.12 -2.40
C MET A 135 10.58 0.56 -1.76
N PHE A 136 9.49 -0.17 -1.57
CA PHE A 136 8.30 0.34 -0.89
C PHE A 136 8.57 0.66 0.58
N LEU A 137 8.01 1.77 1.06
CA LEU A 137 8.06 2.16 2.46
C LEU A 137 6.62 2.27 3.01
N LEU A 138 6.42 1.75 4.21
CA LEU A 138 5.19 1.93 4.99
C LEU A 138 5.54 2.39 6.40
N GLY A 139 4.84 3.39 6.87
CA GLY A 139 4.85 3.85 8.25
C GLY A 139 3.47 4.23 8.72
N TYR A 140 3.32 4.38 10.02
CA TYR A 140 2.10 4.88 10.67
C TYR A 140 2.45 5.98 11.66
N TYR A 141 1.57 6.95 11.77
CA TYR A 141 1.59 7.91 12.87
C TYR A 141 0.86 7.36 14.11
N ASP A 142 0.98 8.03 15.25
CA ASP A 142 0.36 7.58 16.50
C ASP A 142 -1.17 7.56 16.44
N ASP A 143 -1.76 8.38 15.56
CA ASP A 143 -3.19 8.43 15.29
C ASP A 143 -3.67 7.33 14.32
N GLY A 144 -2.78 6.43 13.89
CA GLY A 144 -3.06 5.37 12.94
C GLY A 144 -3.05 5.79 11.47
N THR A 145 -2.77 7.05 11.15
CA THR A 145 -2.67 7.51 9.75
C THR A 145 -1.47 6.85 9.07
N PRO A 146 -1.68 6.11 7.94
CA PRO A 146 -0.60 5.51 7.19
C PRO A 146 0.11 6.53 6.31
N VAL A 147 1.41 6.38 6.17
CA VAL A 147 2.23 7.05 5.17
C VAL A 147 3.00 6.02 4.35
N MET A 148 2.95 6.14 3.05
CA MET A 148 3.61 5.21 2.14
C MET A 148 4.55 5.95 1.19
N GLY A 149 5.77 5.42 1.04
CA GLY A 149 6.71 5.82 0.00
C GLY A 149 6.62 4.86 -1.18
N LEU A 150 6.26 5.36 -2.35
CA LEU A 150 5.96 4.57 -3.53
C LEU A 150 7.15 4.53 -4.49
N PRO A 151 7.69 3.34 -4.81
CA PRO A 151 8.76 3.21 -5.79
C PRO A 151 8.29 3.52 -7.21
N GLY A 152 9.19 3.99 -8.07
CA GLY A 152 8.88 4.44 -9.43
C GLY A 152 8.17 3.43 -10.31
N CYS A 153 8.32 2.13 -10.05
CA CYS A 153 7.64 1.07 -10.82
C CYS A 153 6.10 1.12 -10.73
N VAL A 154 5.52 1.81 -9.74
CA VAL A 154 4.07 2.02 -9.62
C VAL A 154 3.49 2.74 -10.85
N MET A 155 4.31 3.57 -11.54
CA MET A 155 3.90 4.25 -12.77
C MET A 155 3.72 3.32 -13.97
N TYR A 156 4.50 2.23 -14.03
CA TYR A 156 4.65 1.42 -15.24
C TYR A 156 4.01 0.04 -15.13
N ALA A 157 4.01 -0.53 -13.91
CA ALA A 157 3.51 -1.87 -13.68
C ALA A 157 2.02 -1.85 -13.38
N GLY A 158 1.28 -2.80 -13.96
CA GLY A 158 -0.16 -2.96 -13.71
C GLY A 158 -0.47 -3.27 -12.25
N ALA A 159 0.40 -4.05 -11.58
CA ALA A 159 0.33 -4.32 -10.16
C ALA A 159 1.73 -4.30 -9.53
N THR A 160 1.83 -3.77 -8.30
CA THR A 160 3.04 -3.66 -7.49
C THR A 160 2.71 -3.98 -6.03
N ILE A 161 3.71 -3.93 -5.15
CA ILE A 161 3.49 -4.00 -3.70
C ILE A 161 2.42 -3.01 -3.22
N PHE A 162 2.33 -1.82 -3.84
CA PHE A 162 1.31 -0.83 -3.49
C PHE A 162 -0.11 -1.39 -3.68
N ASP A 163 -0.34 -2.14 -4.77
CA ASP A 163 -1.63 -2.76 -5.06
C ASP A 163 -1.97 -3.89 -4.07
N LEU A 164 -0.96 -4.55 -3.48
CA LEU A 164 -1.15 -5.55 -2.41
C LEU A 164 -1.53 -4.89 -1.07
N VAL A 165 -0.92 -3.74 -0.75
CA VAL A 165 -1.08 -3.04 0.53
C VAL A 165 -2.33 -2.15 0.56
N LEU A 166 -2.64 -1.47 -0.55
CA LEU A 166 -3.71 -0.47 -0.62
C LEU A 166 -5.09 -1.00 -0.15
N PRO A 167 -5.53 -2.23 -0.48
CA PRO A 167 -6.81 -2.75 0.02
C PRO A 167 -6.89 -2.84 1.55
N TRP A 168 -5.79 -3.25 2.19
CA TRP A 168 -5.68 -3.34 3.65
C TRP A 168 -5.74 -1.96 4.29
N VAL A 169 -4.99 -1.01 3.74
CA VAL A 169 -5.00 0.38 4.18
C VAL A 169 -6.38 1.00 3.99
N ALA A 170 -7.02 0.79 2.83
CA ALA A 170 -8.36 1.31 2.54
C ALA A 170 -9.43 0.78 3.51
N ALA A 171 -9.27 -0.47 3.97
CA ALA A 171 -10.15 -1.11 4.95
C ALA A 171 -9.78 -0.81 6.41
N ASP A 172 -8.79 0.07 6.64
CA ASP A 172 -8.24 0.39 7.98
C ASP A 172 -7.74 -0.85 8.74
N VAL A 173 -7.19 -1.81 8.01
CA VAL A 173 -6.55 -2.99 8.59
C VAL A 173 -5.06 -2.74 8.69
N PRO A 174 -4.47 -2.74 9.90
CA PRO A 174 -3.05 -2.50 10.06
C PRO A 174 -2.19 -3.52 9.31
N VAL A 175 -1.29 -3.02 8.48
CA VAL A 175 -0.31 -3.85 7.77
C VAL A 175 0.95 -3.94 8.63
N THR A 176 1.32 -5.17 9.00
CA THR A 176 2.51 -5.44 9.83
C THR A 176 3.72 -5.77 8.97
N ARG A 177 4.91 -5.68 9.59
CA ARG A 177 6.15 -6.11 8.94
C ARG A 177 6.12 -7.60 8.57
N ASP A 178 5.57 -8.43 9.46
CA ASP A 178 5.50 -9.88 9.23
C ASP A 178 4.59 -10.21 8.05
N TRP A 179 3.48 -9.49 7.91
CA TRP A 179 2.62 -9.63 6.73
C TRP A 179 3.35 -9.22 5.43
N ILE A 180 4.09 -8.10 5.44
CA ILE A 180 4.91 -7.70 4.27
C ILE A 180 5.95 -8.77 3.94
N VAL A 181 6.62 -9.33 4.96
CA VAL A 181 7.63 -10.39 4.77
C VAL A 181 7.01 -11.65 4.18
N SER A 182 5.80 -12.04 4.63
CA SER A 182 5.11 -13.23 4.12
C SER A 182 4.75 -13.14 2.63
N LEU A 183 4.63 -11.95 2.06
CA LEU A 183 4.41 -11.77 0.61
C LEU A 183 5.56 -12.32 -0.24
N GLY A 184 6.76 -12.52 0.36
CA GLY A 184 7.90 -13.13 -0.32
C GLY A 184 7.71 -14.61 -0.67
N GLU A 185 6.72 -15.28 -0.07
CA GLU A 185 6.30 -16.65 -0.42
C GLU A 185 5.39 -16.68 -1.65
N GLY A 186 4.85 -15.53 -2.05
CA GLY A 186 3.92 -15.39 -3.17
C GLY A 186 4.57 -15.42 -4.54
N GLY A 187 3.73 -15.53 -5.57
CA GLY A 187 4.15 -15.53 -6.96
C GLY A 187 4.70 -14.18 -7.42
N LEU A 188 5.57 -14.23 -8.42
CA LEU A 188 6.10 -13.04 -9.08
C LEU A 188 5.10 -12.45 -10.09
N CYS A 189 5.16 -11.14 -10.29
CA CYS A 189 4.44 -10.49 -11.38
C CYS A 189 5.09 -10.87 -12.72
N LEU A 190 4.32 -11.47 -13.62
CA LEU A 190 4.77 -11.91 -14.94
C LEU A 190 4.64 -10.83 -16.03
N GLY A 191 4.18 -9.63 -15.69
CA GLY A 191 4.01 -8.52 -16.64
C GLY A 191 2.97 -8.80 -17.73
N CYS A 192 1.90 -9.54 -17.42
CA CYS A 192 0.85 -9.93 -18.36
C CYS A 192 0.21 -8.73 -19.06
N LYS A 193 -0.12 -8.90 -20.34
CA LYS A 193 -0.85 -7.90 -21.15
C LYS A 193 -2.09 -8.54 -21.76
N PRO A 194 -3.32 -8.18 -21.30
CA PRO A 194 -3.60 -7.21 -20.23
C PRO A 194 -3.21 -7.74 -18.82
N CYS A 195 -3.07 -6.84 -17.85
CA CYS A 195 -2.85 -7.22 -16.44
C CYS A 195 -4.08 -7.95 -15.89
N HIS A 196 -3.86 -9.09 -15.22
CA HIS A 196 -4.94 -9.91 -14.66
C HIS A 196 -5.15 -9.69 -13.14
N TRP A 197 -4.42 -8.76 -12.54
CA TRP A 197 -4.60 -8.42 -11.14
C TRP A 197 -6.07 -8.04 -10.84
N PRO A 198 -6.69 -8.52 -9.74
CA PRO A 198 -6.13 -9.36 -8.66
C PRO A 198 -6.26 -10.88 -8.91
N ALA A 199 -6.75 -11.34 -10.05
CA ALA A 199 -6.94 -12.75 -10.39
C ALA A 199 -5.64 -13.40 -10.92
N CYS A 200 -4.56 -13.31 -10.15
CA CYS A 200 -3.24 -13.86 -10.50
C CYS A 200 -2.46 -14.27 -9.23
N PRO A 201 -1.35 -15.01 -9.34
CA PRO A 201 -0.56 -15.48 -8.19
C PRO A 201 0.30 -14.39 -7.53
N PHE A 202 0.37 -13.18 -8.08
CA PHE A 202 1.24 -12.11 -7.59
C PHE A 202 0.99 -11.78 -6.10
N GLY A 203 2.01 -11.99 -5.25
CA GLY A 203 1.96 -11.72 -3.82
C GLY A 203 0.99 -12.62 -3.03
N LYS A 204 0.68 -13.83 -3.52
CA LYS A 204 -0.26 -14.76 -2.89
C LYS A 204 0.38 -16.12 -2.67
#